data_e92da020304b86f859a9427f1dbf29ba
#
_entry.id   e92da020304b86f859a9427f1dbf29ba
#
_cell.length_a   1.000
_cell.length_b   1.000
_cell.length_c   1.000
_cell.angle_alpha   90.00
_cell.angle_beta   90.00
_cell.angle_gamma   90.00
#
_symmetry.space_group_name_H-M   'P 1'
#
loop_
_entity.id
_entity.type
_entity.pdbx_description
1 polymer ?
#
loop_
_entity_poly.entity_id
_entity_poly.type
_entity_poly.pdbx_seq_one_letter_code
_entity_poly.pdbx_strand_id
1 'polypeptide(L)'
;MKSKRSKATDIPPKIKNIVWERDNKQCIICGNYNAMPNAHYISRAKGGLGIEQNVVTLCLKCHHDYDNGSKREENRKIIKEYLESKYYGWKEENLIYNKWKDI
;
A
#
# COMPACT_ATOMS: atom_id res chain seq x y z
N MET A 1 13.35 -15.03 13.88
CA MET A 1 13.75 -13.63 13.69
C MET A 1 13.48 -13.18 12.27
N LYS A 2 12.85 -12.02 12.10
CA LYS A 2 12.55 -11.51 10.76
C LYS A 2 13.80 -10.90 10.12
N SER A 3 13.97 -11.11 8.81
CA SER A 3 15.03 -10.45 8.06
C SER A 3 14.76 -8.93 7.99
N LYS A 4 15.78 -8.16 7.58
CA LYS A 4 15.61 -6.71 7.39
C LYS A 4 14.54 -6.43 6.35
N ARG A 5 14.49 -7.23 5.28
CA ARG A 5 13.49 -7.08 4.23
C ARG A 5 12.08 -7.32 4.76
N SER A 6 11.90 -8.39 5.56
CA SER A 6 10.59 -8.67 6.16
C SER A 6 10.12 -7.55 7.07
N LYS A 7 11.02 -7.00 7.88
CA LYS A 7 10.68 -5.87 8.74
C LYS A 7 10.31 -4.64 7.92
N ALA A 8 11.05 -4.36 6.86
CA ALA A 8 10.80 -3.19 6.01
C ALA A 8 9.48 -3.28 5.25
N THR A 9 9.05 -4.50 4.90
CA THR A 9 7.81 -4.71 4.15
C THR A 9 6.58 -4.92 5.04
N ASP A 10 6.76 -5.19 6.33
CA ASP A 10 5.65 -5.27 7.27
C ASP A 10 5.05 -3.88 7.48
N ILE A 11 3.74 -3.84 7.77
CA ILE A 11 3.06 -2.58 8.05
C ILE A 11 2.91 -2.43 9.56
N PRO A 12 3.66 -1.54 10.22
CA PRO A 12 3.52 -1.34 11.67
C PRO A 12 2.15 -0.76 12.02
N PRO A 13 1.64 -0.99 13.24
CA PRO A 13 0.37 -0.42 13.67
C PRO A 13 0.29 1.10 13.49
N LYS A 14 1.40 1.81 13.73
CA LYS A 14 1.45 3.26 13.53
C LYS A 14 1.12 3.65 12.10
N ILE A 15 1.67 2.91 11.14
CA ILE A 15 1.42 3.19 9.72
C ILE A 15 -0.03 2.84 9.36
N LYS A 16 -0.57 1.74 9.90
CA LYS A 16 -1.96 1.37 9.68
C LYS A 16 -2.91 2.48 10.15
N ASN A 17 -2.62 3.08 11.31
CA ASN A 17 -3.44 4.16 11.83
C ASN A 17 -3.37 5.40 10.93
N ILE A 18 -2.19 5.76 10.46
CA ILE A 18 -2.00 6.91 9.55
C ILE A 18 -2.79 6.68 8.26
N VAL A 19 -2.67 5.49 7.68
CA VAL A 19 -3.35 5.14 6.42
C VAL A 19 -4.87 5.15 6.61
N TRP A 20 -5.35 4.55 7.69
CA TRP A 20 -6.77 4.49 8.02
C TRP A 20 -7.39 5.88 8.11
N GLU A 21 -6.75 6.78 8.84
CA GLU A 21 -7.24 8.15 8.98
C GLU A 21 -7.14 8.94 7.67
N ARG A 22 -6.02 8.81 6.94
CA ARG A 22 -5.84 9.48 5.65
C ARG A 22 -6.93 9.08 4.66
N ASP A 23 -7.31 7.79 4.66
CA ASP A 23 -8.26 7.22 3.69
C ASP A 23 -9.72 7.35 4.15
N ASN A 24 -9.97 8.15 5.21
CA ASN A 24 -11.30 8.39 5.74
C ASN A 24 -12.01 7.12 6.20
N LYS A 25 -11.23 6.14 6.66
CA LYS A 25 -11.74 4.87 7.23
C LYS A 25 -12.59 4.09 6.25
N GLN A 26 -12.26 4.19 4.96
CA GLN A 26 -13.01 3.49 3.91
C GLN A 26 -12.11 3.08 2.75
N CYS A 27 -12.58 2.13 1.96
CA CYS A 27 -11.89 1.68 0.76
C CYS A 27 -11.72 2.85 -0.21
N ILE A 28 -10.49 3.07 -0.69
CA ILE A 28 -10.22 4.20 -1.59
C ILE A 28 -10.78 3.98 -3.00
N ILE A 29 -11.15 2.75 -3.33
CA ILE A 29 -11.69 2.42 -4.66
C ILE A 29 -13.21 2.50 -4.69
N CYS A 30 -13.89 1.79 -3.78
CA CYS A 30 -15.37 1.71 -3.79
C CYS A 30 -16.05 2.44 -2.65
N GLY A 31 -15.31 2.94 -1.66
CA GLY A 31 -15.88 3.68 -0.54
C GLY A 31 -16.49 2.83 0.56
N ASN A 32 -16.37 1.51 0.49
CA ASN A 32 -16.92 0.62 1.50
C ASN A 32 -16.21 0.83 2.84
N TYR A 33 -16.98 1.02 3.92
CA TYR A 33 -16.42 1.19 5.26
C TYR A 33 -15.89 -0.11 5.86
N ASN A 34 -16.32 -1.25 5.33
CA ASN A 34 -15.80 -2.55 5.75
C ASN A 34 -14.49 -2.82 5.01
N ALA A 35 -13.44 -2.15 5.44
CA ALA A 35 -12.16 -2.12 4.76
C ALA A 35 -11.01 -2.10 5.77
N MET A 36 -9.79 -2.36 5.32
CA MET A 36 -8.61 -2.41 6.17
C MET A 36 -7.42 -1.69 5.54
N PRO A 37 -6.61 -0.98 6.35
CA PRO A 37 -5.44 -0.22 5.85
C PRO A 37 -4.20 -1.13 5.71
N ASN A 38 -4.31 -2.17 4.92
CA ASN A 38 -3.29 -3.20 4.82
C ASN A 38 -2.93 -3.63 3.40
N ALA A 39 -3.32 -2.85 2.41
CA ALA A 39 -3.06 -3.20 1.02
C ALA A 39 -1.80 -2.51 0.51
N HIS A 40 -0.79 -3.29 0.12
CA HIS A 40 0.42 -2.76 -0.51
C HIS A 40 0.14 -2.41 -1.97
N TYR A 41 0.54 -1.22 -2.40
CA TYR A 41 0.50 -0.85 -3.81
C TYR A 41 1.54 -1.67 -4.59
N ILE A 42 2.80 -1.64 -4.15
CA ILE A 42 3.82 -2.56 -4.63
C ILE A 42 3.87 -3.70 -3.62
N SER A 43 3.67 -4.93 -4.10
CA SER A 43 3.51 -6.09 -3.23
C SER A 43 4.76 -6.37 -2.39
N ARG A 44 4.54 -7.02 -1.25
CA ARG A 44 5.65 -7.46 -0.38
C ARG A 44 6.60 -8.40 -1.12
N ALA A 45 6.05 -9.24 -2.00
CA ALA A 45 6.86 -10.17 -2.80
C ALA A 45 7.87 -9.43 -3.69
N LYS A 46 7.51 -8.23 -4.12
CA LYS A 46 8.40 -7.38 -4.94
C LYS A 46 9.21 -6.41 -4.08
N GLY A 47 9.19 -6.57 -2.78
CA GLY A 47 9.91 -5.71 -1.86
C GLY A 47 9.17 -4.43 -1.48
N GLY A 48 7.86 -4.36 -1.73
CA GLY A 48 7.07 -3.19 -1.38
C GLY A 48 7.11 -2.87 0.10
N LEU A 49 7.48 -1.65 0.44
CA LEU A 49 7.65 -1.21 1.82
C LEU A 49 6.32 -1.03 2.55
N GLY A 50 6.35 -1.25 3.87
CA GLY A 50 5.19 -1.03 4.75
C GLY A 50 5.14 0.42 5.23
N ILE A 51 5.15 1.36 4.30
CA ILE A 51 5.11 2.80 4.59
C ILE A 51 3.83 3.41 4.03
N GLU A 52 3.45 4.57 4.59
CA GLU A 52 2.18 5.20 4.20
C GLU A 52 2.10 5.52 2.71
N GLN A 53 3.24 5.76 2.06
CA GLN A 53 3.29 6.06 0.62
C GLN A 53 3.05 4.83 -0.26
N ASN A 54 3.06 3.63 0.32
CA ASN A 54 2.87 2.38 -0.41
C ASN A 54 1.67 1.57 0.09
N VAL A 55 0.94 2.05 1.08
CA VAL A 55 -0.16 1.30 1.70
C VAL A 55 -1.45 2.09 1.58
N VAL A 56 -2.53 1.39 1.23
CA VAL A 56 -3.86 2.00 1.13
C VAL A 56 -4.91 1.13 1.83
N THR A 57 -6.04 1.74 2.13
CA THR A 57 -7.19 1.03 2.69
C THR A 57 -8.04 0.47 1.56
N LEU A 58 -8.25 -0.83 1.56
CA LEU A 58 -9.11 -1.50 0.59
C LEU A 58 -10.08 -2.44 1.31
N CYS A 59 -11.29 -2.58 0.77
CA CYS A 59 -12.20 -3.63 1.23
C CYS A 59 -11.70 -4.97 0.69
N LEU A 60 -12.21 -6.07 1.25
CA LEU A 60 -11.76 -7.41 0.88
C LEU A 60 -11.90 -7.68 -0.61
N LYS A 61 -13.02 -7.27 -1.20
CA LYS A 61 -13.25 -7.47 -2.64
C LYS A 61 -12.25 -6.73 -3.50
N CYS A 62 -12.06 -5.43 -3.23
CA CYS A 62 -11.12 -4.62 -4.01
C CYS A 62 -9.68 -5.08 -3.82
N HIS A 63 -9.32 -5.50 -2.61
CA HIS A 63 -7.99 -6.04 -2.32
C HIS A 63 -7.75 -7.32 -3.13
N HIS A 64 -8.74 -8.23 -3.15
CA HIS A 64 -8.65 -9.46 -3.92
C HIS A 64 -8.56 -9.17 -5.42
N ASP A 65 -9.39 -8.26 -5.93
CA ASP A 65 -9.37 -7.87 -7.34
C ASP A 65 -8.03 -7.28 -7.74
N TYR A 66 -7.40 -6.53 -6.85
CA TYR A 66 -6.09 -5.94 -7.10
C TYR A 66 -4.98 -7.00 -7.10
N ASP A 67 -5.02 -7.93 -6.12
CA ASP A 67 -3.97 -8.95 -5.99
C ASP A 67 -4.05 -10.03 -7.07
N ASN A 68 -5.25 -10.48 -7.40
CA ASN A 68 -5.46 -11.68 -8.21
C ASN A 68 -6.46 -11.52 -9.35
N GLY A 69 -7.14 -10.39 -9.43
CA GLY A 69 -8.30 -10.25 -10.31
C GLY A 69 -7.99 -9.69 -11.67
N SER A 70 -9.02 -9.71 -12.51
CA SER A 70 -9.00 -9.16 -13.86
C SER A 70 -8.95 -7.63 -13.85
N LYS A 71 -9.26 -7.01 -12.71
CA LYS A 71 -9.26 -5.55 -12.57
C LYS A 71 -7.95 -4.99 -11.99
N ARG A 72 -6.92 -5.82 -11.96
CA ARG A 72 -5.64 -5.45 -11.36
C ARG A 72 -5.05 -4.15 -11.93
N GLU A 73 -4.95 -4.06 -13.25
CA GLU A 73 -4.36 -2.88 -13.89
C GLU A 73 -5.22 -1.63 -13.68
N GLU A 74 -6.53 -1.78 -13.76
CA GLU A 74 -7.48 -0.69 -13.53
C GLU A 74 -7.35 -0.16 -12.10
N ASN A 75 -7.34 -1.07 -11.12
CA ASN A 75 -7.21 -0.71 -9.72
C ASN A 75 -5.82 -0.14 -9.40
N ARG A 76 -4.78 -0.67 -10.04
CA ARG A 76 -3.42 -0.17 -9.88
C ARG A 76 -3.34 1.32 -10.27
N LYS A 77 -3.96 1.68 -11.36
CA LYS A 77 -3.98 3.06 -11.82
C LYS A 77 -4.69 3.97 -10.82
N ILE A 78 -5.82 3.51 -10.29
CA ILE A 78 -6.59 4.27 -9.30
C ILE A 78 -5.74 4.51 -8.04
N ILE A 79 -5.10 3.46 -7.54
CA ILE A 79 -4.28 3.54 -6.33
C ILE A 79 -3.08 4.46 -6.57
N LYS A 80 -2.43 4.32 -7.71
CA LYS A 80 -1.27 5.15 -8.06
C LYS A 80 -1.64 6.64 -8.08
N GLU A 81 -2.70 6.99 -8.78
CA GLU A 81 -3.16 8.37 -8.88
C GLU A 81 -3.52 8.93 -7.50
N TYR A 82 -4.16 8.10 -6.68
CA TYR A 82 -4.52 8.49 -5.31
C TYR A 82 -3.28 8.82 -4.48
N LEU A 83 -2.29 7.93 -4.48
CA LEU A 83 -1.06 8.13 -3.71
C LEU A 83 -0.25 9.32 -4.22
N GLU A 84 -0.16 9.47 -5.54
CA GLU A 84 0.51 10.63 -6.13
C GLU A 84 -0.13 11.94 -5.69
N SER A 85 -1.45 11.95 -5.54
CA SER A 85 -2.17 13.15 -5.11
C SER A 85 -1.95 13.49 -3.63
N LYS A 86 -1.56 12.49 -2.83
CA LYS A 86 -1.39 12.68 -1.38
C LYS A 86 0.03 13.07 -0.97
N TYR A 87 1.02 12.74 -1.80
CA TYR A 87 2.43 12.95 -1.42
C TYR A 87 3.20 13.65 -2.52
N TYR A 88 3.75 14.81 -2.18
CA TYR A 88 4.61 15.56 -3.09
C TYR A 88 5.88 14.76 -3.39
N GLY A 89 6.23 14.67 -4.67
CA GLY A 89 7.43 13.94 -5.07
C GLY A 89 7.31 12.41 -4.97
N TRP A 90 6.09 11.90 -4.87
CA TRP A 90 5.87 10.45 -4.78
C TRP A 90 6.41 9.73 -6.02
N LYS A 91 7.21 8.68 -5.81
CA LYS A 91 7.79 7.87 -6.89
C LYS A 91 7.80 6.40 -6.49
N GLU A 92 7.44 5.53 -7.44
CA GLU A 92 7.41 4.09 -7.21
C GLU A 92 8.76 3.53 -6.76
N GLU A 93 9.85 4.05 -7.32
CA GLU A 93 11.19 3.58 -6.99
C GLU A 93 11.55 3.73 -5.51
N ASN A 94 10.91 4.66 -4.82
CA ASN A 94 11.13 4.89 -3.39
C ASN A 94 10.29 3.99 -2.49
N LEU A 95 9.44 3.15 -3.07
CA LEU A 95 8.53 2.29 -2.31
C LEU A 95 9.02 0.85 -2.17
N ILE A 96 10.22 0.57 -2.68
CA ILE A 96 10.77 -0.79 -2.74
C ILE A 96 11.98 -0.90 -1.83
N TYR A 97 12.07 -2.00 -1.08
CA TYR A 97 13.21 -2.28 -0.24
C TYR A 97 14.48 -2.38 -1.09
N ASN A 98 15.50 -1.67 -0.67
CA ASN A 98 16.80 -1.69 -1.34
C ASN A 98 17.90 -1.88 -0.29
N LYS A 99 18.45 -3.09 -0.23
CA LYS A 99 19.48 -3.43 0.76
C LYS A 99 20.75 -2.56 0.63
N TRP A 100 20.99 -2.01 -0.55
CA TRP A 100 22.18 -1.18 -0.79
C TRP A 100 22.05 0.20 -0.13
N LYS A 101 20.86 0.66 0.16
CA LYS A 101 20.64 1.94 0.85
C LYS A 101 21.03 1.88 2.32
N ASP A 102 21.14 0.69 2.88
CA ASP A 102 21.45 0.47 4.29
C ASP A 102 22.95 0.39 4.56
N ILE A 103 23.78 0.56 3.54
CA ILE A 103 25.22 0.46 3.64
C ILE A 103 25.87 1.81 3.83
#